data_fd8fc6bfc5cf30b513f8f539a70ab40b
#
_entry.id   fd8fc6bfc5cf30b513f8f539a70ab40b
#
_cell.length_a   1.000
_cell.length_b   1.000
_cell.length_c   1.000
_cell.angle_alpha   90.00
_cell.angle_beta   90.00
_cell.angle_gamma   90.00
#
_symmetry.space_group_name_H-M   'P 1'
#
loop_
_entity.id
_entity.type
_entity.pdbx_description
1 polymer ?
#
loop_
_entity_poly.entity_id
_entity_poly.type
_entity_poly.pdbx_seq_one_letter_code
_entity_poly.pdbx_strand_id
1 'polypeptide(L)'
;MNQPTTAPPRTRTEPKTERPRLWKVILLNDDYTPREFVVMVLKAVFHMGEEKAYAVMLTAHRRGACVIAVFARDIADTKAKEATELGKAKGYPLYFTTEPEE
;
A
#
# COMPACT_ATOMS: atom_id res chain seq x y z
N MET A 1 2.53 -7.62 52.40
CA MET A 1 2.41 -7.34 51.93
C MET A 1 2.38 -6.85 51.02
N ASN A 2 2.47 -6.72 50.88
CA ASN A 2 2.45 -6.19 50.04
C ASN A 2 2.46 -5.76 49.05
N GLN A 3 2.51 -5.49 48.58
CA GLN A 3 2.60 -5.02 47.72
C GLN A 3 2.80 -4.65 46.81
N PRO A 4 2.92 -4.61 46.58
CA PRO A 4 3.22 -4.18 45.72
C PRO A 4 3.26 -3.77 44.85
N THR A 5 3.35 -3.58 44.70
CA THR A 5 3.49 -3.12 43.88
C THR A 5 3.59 -2.71 43.07
N THR A 6 3.74 -2.56 42.92
CA THR A 6 3.93 -2.10 42.14
C THR A 6 4.02 -1.75 41.28
N ALA A 7 4.14 -1.61 41.00
CA ALA A 7 4.37 -1.18 40.12
C ALA A 7 4.27 -0.83 39.31
N PRO A 8 4.36 -0.54 39.10
CA PRO A 8 4.48 0.02 38.25
C PRO A 8 4.49 0.39 37.36
N PRO A 9 4.50 0.61 37.21
CA PRO A 9 4.57 1.07 36.33
C PRO A 9 4.82 1.27 35.41
N ARG A 10 4.97 1.18 35.34
CA ARG A 10 5.33 1.44 34.55
C ARG A 10 5.42 1.89 33.59
N THR A 11 5.39 2.02 33.55
CA THR A 11 5.51 2.48 32.79
C THR A 11 5.59 2.76 31.89
N ARG A 12 5.57 3.05 31.81
CA ARG A 12 5.63 3.36 30.96
C ARG A 12 6.15 3.92 30.22
N THR A 13 6.49 4.02 30.13
CA THR A 13 7.01 4.65 29.48
C THR A 13 7.15 4.43 28.34
N GLU A 14 6.96 4.28 27.82
CA GLU A 14 7.10 4.20 26.73
C GLU A 14 6.78 4.98 26.01
N PRO A 15 6.68 5.30 26.02
CA PRO A 15 6.34 5.96 25.27
C PRO A 15 6.65 6.55 24.35
N LYS A 16 7.12 6.80 24.26
CA LYS A 16 7.41 7.36 23.30
C LYS A 16 7.54 6.64 22.23
N THR A 17 7.01 5.96 22.16
CA THR A 17 7.09 5.23 21.06
C THR A 17 6.50 5.90 19.94
N GLU A 18 7.26 6.11 18.95
CA GLU A 18 6.75 6.68 17.86
C GLU A 18 6.14 5.67 17.02
N ARG A 19 4.98 5.89 16.46
CA ARG A 19 4.45 5.02 15.49
C ARG A 19 5.18 5.20 14.25
N PRO A 20 5.58 4.14 13.53
CA PRO A 20 6.22 4.28 12.23
C PRO A 20 5.26 5.01 11.31
N ARG A 21 5.81 5.93 10.52
CA ARG A 21 5.01 6.62 9.52
C ARG A 21 4.51 5.61 8.50
N LEU A 22 3.28 5.76 8.08
CA LEU A 22 2.72 4.91 7.05
C LEU A 22 2.95 5.52 5.68
N TRP A 23 2.89 4.68 4.67
CA TRP A 23 3.19 5.08 3.29
C TRP A 23 2.07 4.61 2.39
N LYS A 24 1.68 5.48 1.47
CA LYS A 24 0.65 5.17 0.50
C LYS A 24 1.27 4.49 -0.71
N VAL A 25 0.56 3.53 -1.26
CA VAL A 25 0.88 2.98 -2.57
C VAL A 25 -0.09 3.62 -3.55
N ILE A 26 0.45 4.13 -4.64
CA ILE A 26 -0.33 4.87 -5.62
C ILE A 26 -0.19 4.22 -6.97
N LEU A 27 -1.33 3.91 -7.58
CA LEU A 27 -1.38 3.42 -8.96
C LEU A 27 -1.46 4.62 -9.88
N LEU A 28 -0.53 4.72 -10.82
CA LEU A 28 -0.55 5.79 -11.81
C LEU A 28 -1.19 5.30 -13.08
N ASN A 29 -1.94 6.17 -13.73
CA ASN A 29 -2.59 5.81 -14.98
C ASN A 29 -1.59 5.80 -16.12
N ASP A 30 -1.78 4.87 -17.05
CA ASP A 30 -1.12 4.92 -18.34
C ASP A 30 -2.14 4.41 -19.36
N ASP A 31 -1.92 4.73 -20.62
CA ASP A 31 -2.89 4.40 -21.66
C ASP A 31 -2.55 3.12 -22.41
N TYR A 32 -1.50 2.41 -22.00
CA TYR A 32 -1.03 1.26 -22.74
C TYR A 32 -1.28 -0.07 -22.07
N THR A 33 -1.29 -0.11 -20.74
CA THR A 33 -1.50 -1.36 -20.02
C THR A 33 -2.96 -1.78 -20.15
N PRO A 34 -3.23 -3.02 -20.56
CA PRO A 34 -4.62 -3.48 -20.67
C PRO A 34 -5.32 -3.41 -19.32
N ARG A 35 -6.57 -2.99 -19.32
CA ARG A 35 -7.33 -2.83 -18.09
C ARG A 35 -7.44 -4.11 -17.29
N GLU A 36 -7.68 -5.23 -17.98
CA GLU A 36 -7.80 -6.50 -17.28
C GLU A 36 -6.49 -6.92 -16.63
N PHE A 37 -5.34 -6.49 -17.19
CA PHE A 37 -4.06 -6.77 -16.57
C PHE A 37 -3.91 -5.99 -15.28
N VAL A 38 -4.31 -4.71 -15.29
CA VAL A 38 -4.27 -3.88 -14.08
C VAL A 38 -5.12 -4.51 -12.99
N VAL A 39 -6.33 -4.94 -13.34
CA VAL A 39 -7.24 -5.58 -12.38
C VAL A 39 -6.59 -6.84 -11.81
N MET A 40 -5.96 -7.64 -12.66
CA MET A 40 -5.31 -8.88 -12.22
C MET A 40 -4.20 -8.58 -11.23
N VAL A 41 -3.37 -7.56 -11.48
CA VAL A 41 -2.28 -7.19 -10.59
C VAL A 41 -2.82 -6.71 -9.24
N LEU A 42 -3.88 -5.90 -9.27
CA LEU A 42 -4.49 -5.41 -8.04
C LEU A 42 -5.04 -6.56 -7.19
N LYS A 43 -5.59 -7.58 -7.84
CA LYS A 43 -6.07 -8.74 -7.12
C LYS A 43 -4.92 -9.58 -6.59
N ALA A 44 -3.90 -9.80 -7.39
CA ALA A 44 -2.81 -10.72 -7.03
C ALA A 44 -1.89 -10.13 -5.97
N VAL A 45 -1.52 -8.86 -6.09
CA VAL A 45 -0.54 -8.26 -5.20
C VAL A 45 -1.19 -7.60 -3.99
N PHE A 46 -2.33 -6.95 -4.20
CA PHE A 46 -2.98 -6.20 -3.12
C PHE A 46 -4.22 -6.90 -2.59
N HIS A 47 -4.50 -8.11 -3.10
CA HIS A 47 -5.58 -8.97 -2.60
C HIS A 47 -6.95 -8.32 -2.63
N MET A 48 -7.18 -7.47 -3.61
CA MET A 48 -8.49 -6.83 -3.78
C MET A 48 -9.46 -7.81 -4.39
N GLY A 49 -10.75 -7.65 -4.05
CA GLY A 49 -11.80 -8.37 -4.76
C GLY A 49 -11.99 -7.77 -6.14
N GLU A 50 -12.71 -8.48 -6.98
CA GLU A 50 -12.92 -8.10 -8.37
C GLU A 50 -13.51 -6.70 -8.49
N GLU A 51 -14.56 -6.41 -7.72
CA GLU A 51 -15.24 -5.13 -7.86
C GLU A 51 -14.36 -3.97 -7.43
N LYS A 52 -13.65 -4.15 -6.33
CA LYS A 52 -12.79 -3.08 -5.85
C LYS A 52 -11.64 -2.85 -6.81
N ALA A 53 -11.04 -3.91 -7.32
CA ALA A 53 -9.93 -3.80 -8.25
C ALA A 53 -10.37 -3.05 -9.50
N TYR A 54 -11.57 -3.35 -9.99
CA TYR A 54 -12.07 -2.68 -11.17
C TYR A 54 -12.35 -1.19 -10.89
N ALA A 55 -12.93 -0.88 -9.74
CA ALA A 55 -13.20 0.50 -9.36
C ALA A 55 -11.92 1.31 -9.21
N VAL A 56 -10.88 0.69 -8.63
CA VAL A 56 -9.59 1.35 -8.47
C VAL A 56 -8.97 1.64 -9.83
N MET A 57 -9.03 0.66 -10.74
CA MET A 57 -8.49 0.84 -12.08
C MET A 57 -9.19 1.99 -12.80
N LEU A 58 -10.52 2.06 -12.68
CA LEU A 58 -11.27 3.15 -13.31
C LEU A 58 -10.93 4.50 -12.69
N THR A 59 -10.76 4.55 -11.38
CA THR A 59 -10.42 5.79 -10.70
C THR A 59 -9.06 6.31 -11.18
N ALA A 60 -8.08 5.41 -11.28
CA ALA A 60 -6.76 5.80 -11.79
C ALA A 60 -6.86 6.29 -13.22
N HIS A 61 -7.68 5.61 -14.03
CA HIS A 61 -7.87 6.01 -15.43
C HIS A 61 -8.48 7.40 -15.53
N ARG A 62 -9.48 7.70 -14.71
CA ARG A 62 -10.18 8.97 -14.80
C ARG A 62 -9.44 10.12 -14.14
N ARG A 63 -8.71 9.84 -13.06
CA ARG A 63 -8.08 10.89 -12.28
C ARG A 63 -6.58 10.99 -12.48
N GLY A 64 -5.99 10.04 -13.17
CA GLY A 64 -4.55 10.01 -13.39
C GLY A 64 -3.79 9.23 -12.34
N ALA A 65 -4.37 9.04 -11.15
CA ALA A 65 -3.74 8.31 -10.06
C ALA A 65 -4.78 7.89 -9.06
N CYS A 66 -4.47 6.85 -8.29
CA CYS A 66 -5.37 6.39 -7.23
C CYS A 66 -4.54 5.82 -6.09
N VAL A 67 -4.79 6.31 -4.87
CA VAL A 67 -4.17 5.71 -3.68
C VAL A 67 -4.89 4.39 -3.45
N ILE A 68 -4.15 3.29 -3.42
CA ILE A 68 -4.77 1.98 -3.38
C ILE A 68 -4.56 1.23 -2.09
N ALA A 69 -3.58 1.63 -1.29
CA ALA A 69 -3.29 0.94 -0.04
C ALA A 69 -2.35 1.78 0.80
N VAL A 70 -2.27 1.46 2.09
CA VAL A 70 -1.38 2.14 3.02
C VAL A 70 -0.73 1.06 3.88
N PHE A 71 0.59 1.11 3.99
CA PHE A 71 1.35 0.12 4.74
C PHE A 71 2.54 0.80 5.42
N ALA A 72 3.25 0.08 6.26
CA ALA A 72 4.58 0.50 6.70
C ALA A 72 5.46 0.62 5.45
N ARG A 73 6.49 1.43 5.54
CA ARG A 73 7.28 1.81 4.35
C ARG A 73 7.84 0.62 3.58
N ASP A 74 8.47 -0.31 4.28
CA ASP A 74 9.12 -1.42 3.59
C ASP A 74 8.11 -2.30 2.87
N ILE A 75 6.93 -2.48 3.45
CA ILE A 75 5.88 -3.26 2.83
C ILE A 75 5.31 -2.52 1.62
N ALA A 76 5.08 -1.21 1.76
CA ALA A 76 4.59 -0.40 0.66
C ALA A 76 5.55 -0.47 -0.53
N ASP A 77 6.84 -0.29 -0.26
CA ASP A 77 7.85 -0.31 -1.32
C ASP A 77 7.93 -1.68 -1.99
N THR A 78 7.88 -2.74 -1.20
CA THR A 78 7.95 -4.10 -1.75
C THR A 78 6.77 -4.39 -2.65
N LYS A 79 5.57 -4.04 -2.21
CA LYS A 79 4.37 -4.31 -3.01
C LYS A 79 4.33 -3.46 -4.26
N ALA A 80 4.72 -2.19 -4.16
CA ALA A 80 4.74 -1.32 -5.34
C ALA A 80 5.73 -1.85 -6.36
N LYS A 81 6.89 -2.32 -5.91
CA LYS A 81 7.89 -2.88 -6.80
C LYS A 81 7.41 -4.17 -7.42
N GLU A 82 6.83 -5.04 -6.63
CA GLU A 82 6.32 -6.31 -7.12
C GLU A 82 5.28 -6.10 -8.21
N ALA A 83 4.33 -5.19 -7.96
CA ALA A 83 3.27 -4.92 -8.91
C ALA A 83 3.82 -4.29 -10.20
N THR A 84 4.75 -3.35 -10.06
CA THR A 84 5.36 -2.70 -11.22
C THR A 84 6.12 -3.71 -12.05
N GLU A 85 6.81 -4.65 -11.40
CA GLU A 85 7.60 -5.63 -12.13
C GLU A 85 6.75 -6.65 -12.86
N LEU A 86 5.57 -6.95 -12.37
CA LEU A 86 4.67 -7.82 -13.11
C LEU A 86 4.31 -7.23 -14.47
N GLY A 87 4.04 -5.92 -14.49
CA GLY A 87 3.75 -5.25 -15.75
C GLY A 87 4.97 -5.18 -16.64
N LYS A 88 6.12 -4.89 -16.04
CA LYS A 88 7.36 -4.78 -16.80
C LYS A 88 7.70 -6.10 -17.48
N ALA A 89 7.45 -7.21 -16.81
CA ALA A 89 7.73 -8.52 -17.39
C ALA A 89 6.90 -8.79 -18.64
N LYS A 90 5.76 -8.11 -18.79
CA LYS A 90 4.91 -8.23 -19.97
C LYS A 90 5.13 -7.10 -20.96
N GLY A 91 6.06 -6.20 -20.66
CA GLY A 91 6.32 -5.05 -21.53
C GLY A 91 5.34 -3.90 -21.35
N TYR A 92 4.62 -3.86 -20.25
CA TYR A 92 3.67 -2.78 -19.99
C TYR A 92 4.29 -1.70 -19.12
N PRO A 93 3.94 -0.43 -19.34
CA PRO A 93 4.46 0.67 -18.52
C PRO A 93 3.71 0.87 -17.21
N LEU A 94 2.97 -0.14 -16.75
CA LEU A 94 2.25 -0.09 -15.49
C LEU A 94 3.17 0.31 -14.36
N TYR A 95 2.78 1.31 -13.56
CA TYR A 95 3.67 1.82 -12.54
C TYR A 95 2.93 2.11 -11.23
N PHE A 96 3.52 1.62 -10.15
CA PHE A 96 3.04 1.89 -8.80
C PHE A 96 4.16 2.62 -8.07
N THR A 97 3.81 3.66 -7.33
CA THR A 97 4.79 4.42 -6.57
C THR A 97 4.32 4.55 -5.12
N THR A 98 5.17 5.08 -4.27
CA THR A 98 4.83 5.25 -2.85
C THR A 98 5.18 6.65 -2.41
N GLU A 99 4.45 7.14 -1.40
CA GLU A 99 4.80 8.38 -0.75
C GLU A 99 4.28 8.35 0.68
N PRO A 100 4.90 9.12 1.57
CA PRO A 100 4.46 9.09 2.98
C PRO A 100 3.03 9.58 3.11
N GLU A 101 2.31 8.95 4.02
CA GLU A 101 0.98 9.41 4.34
C GLU A 101 1.11 10.57 5.32
N GLU A 102 0.40 11.64 5.06
CA GLU A 102 0.50 12.80 5.95
C GLU A 102 -0.30 12.63 7.25
#